data_1467478f176647a4870291bf0df868ec
#
_entry.id   1467478f176647a4870291bf0df868ec
#
_cell.length_a   1.000
_cell.length_b   1.000
_cell.length_c   1.000
_cell.angle_alpha   90.00
_cell.angle_beta   90.00
_cell.angle_gamma   90.00
#
_symmetry.space_group_name_H-M   'P 1'
#
loop_
_entity.id
_entity.type
_entity.pdbx_description
1 polymer ?
#
loop_
_entity_poly.entity_id
_entity_poly.type
_entity_poly.pdbx_seq_one_letter_code
_entity_poly.pdbx_strand_id
1 'polypeptide(L)'
;RLERDLEALLPLPAVPYDASDKHATRVSSMSLVRYRTNDYSVPVAYGHRDVLVRGYVHKVVISCGSEVIARHRRSYERDDFVFDPLHYLPLLEQKTAALDQAAPLVGWELPEEFGILRRLLESRMGKRGKREFVQVLRLMEHFQKEEVHSAVRDSLNLGAVSFDAVKHLVLCRIEGRPPRLDMELYPYLP
;
A
#
# COMPACT_ATOMS: atom_id res chain seq x y z
N ARG A 1 52.26 -9.33 3.12
CA ARG A 1 51.86 -8.02 2.57
C ARG A 1 50.44 -7.68 3.04
N LEU A 2 49.47 -8.59 2.85
CA LEU A 2 48.05 -8.38 3.27
C LEU A 2 47.92 -8.08 4.79
N GLU A 3 48.67 -8.78 5.64
CA GLU A 3 48.62 -8.56 7.10
C GLU A 3 49.05 -7.15 7.50
N ARG A 4 50.14 -6.63 6.90
CA ARG A 4 50.56 -5.24 7.14
C ARG A 4 49.60 -4.20 6.59
N ASP A 5 48.94 -4.51 5.48
CA ASP A 5 47.92 -3.63 4.90
C ASP A 5 46.64 -3.59 5.79
N LEU A 6 46.28 -4.72 6.41
CA LEU A 6 45.17 -4.81 7.36
C LEU A 6 45.41 -4.01 8.66
N GLU A 7 46.67 -4.01 9.15
CA GLU A 7 47.08 -3.21 10.35
C GLU A 7 46.99 -1.70 10.10
N ALA A 8 47.16 -1.27 8.84
CA ALA A 8 47.13 0.14 8.44
C ALA A 8 45.73 0.63 8.06
N LEU A 9 44.74 -0.27 7.95
CA LEU A 9 43.35 0.12 7.64
C LEU A 9 42.71 0.83 8.80
N LEU A 10 42.08 1.96 8.49
CA LEU A 10 41.21 2.66 9.45
C LEU A 10 39.94 1.85 9.69
N PRO A 11 39.38 1.86 10.91
CA PRO A 11 38.10 1.22 11.18
C PRO A 11 37.02 1.82 10.27
N LEU A 12 36.10 0.96 9.78
CA LEU A 12 34.96 1.41 9.01
C LEU A 12 34.11 2.39 9.83
N PRO A 13 33.57 3.45 9.21
CA PRO A 13 32.68 4.37 9.90
C PRO A 13 31.46 3.63 10.45
N ALA A 14 31.02 4.00 11.67
CA ALA A 14 29.87 3.39 12.34
C ALA A 14 28.57 3.51 11.52
N VAL A 15 28.44 4.56 10.70
CA VAL A 15 27.32 4.76 9.78
C VAL A 15 27.82 4.53 8.35
N PRO A 16 27.26 3.53 7.63
CA PRO A 16 27.62 3.28 6.24
C PRO A 16 27.34 4.51 5.36
N TYR A 17 28.19 4.73 4.36
CA TYR A 17 27.95 5.77 3.38
C TYR A 17 26.66 5.49 2.59
N ASP A 18 25.78 6.52 2.52
CA ASP A 18 24.55 6.47 1.74
C ASP A 18 24.82 6.67 0.25
N ALA A 19 25.13 5.57 -0.45
CA ALA A 19 25.43 5.55 -1.88
C ALA A 19 24.15 5.72 -2.71
N SER A 20 23.49 6.87 -2.58
CA SER A 20 22.29 7.22 -3.34
C SER A 20 22.50 8.45 -4.22
N ASP A 21 21.90 8.43 -5.41
CA ASP A 21 21.73 9.62 -6.25
C ASP A 21 20.57 10.44 -5.69
N LYS A 22 20.83 11.67 -5.28
CA LYS A 22 19.83 12.54 -4.60
C LYS A 22 19.28 13.58 -5.58
N HIS A 23 17.96 13.60 -5.72
CA HIS A 23 17.26 14.53 -6.60
C HIS A 23 16.11 15.18 -5.86
N ALA A 24 16.14 16.52 -5.74
CA ALA A 24 15.01 17.29 -5.20
C ALA A 24 14.02 17.60 -6.32
N THR A 25 12.75 17.35 -6.08
CA THR A 25 11.67 17.57 -7.06
C THR A 25 10.35 17.82 -6.36
N ARG A 26 9.30 18.06 -7.14
CA ARG A 26 7.95 18.28 -6.63
C ARG A 26 7.01 17.20 -7.10
N VAL A 27 6.10 16.78 -6.21
CA VAL A 27 5.02 15.83 -6.54
C VAL A 27 4.04 16.47 -7.51
N SER A 28 3.70 15.77 -8.58
CA SER A 28 2.70 16.20 -9.56
C SER A 28 1.27 16.15 -9.00
N SER A 29 0.30 16.74 -9.73
CA SER A 29 -1.14 16.64 -9.43
C SER A 29 -1.67 15.19 -9.48
N MET A 30 -0.97 14.29 -10.17
CA MET A 30 -1.29 12.87 -10.26
C MET A 30 -0.63 12.03 -9.18
N SER A 31 -0.03 12.68 -8.16
CA SER A 31 0.73 12.00 -7.08
C SER A 31 1.90 11.15 -7.61
N LEU A 32 2.57 11.67 -8.62
CA LEU A 32 3.74 11.07 -9.24
C LEU A 32 4.98 11.94 -9.04
N VAL A 33 6.11 11.28 -8.91
CA VAL A 33 7.42 11.89 -8.79
C VAL A 33 8.31 11.36 -9.90
N ARG A 34 8.79 12.26 -10.76
CA ARG A 34 9.71 11.90 -11.83
C ARG A 34 11.13 11.74 -11.28
N TYR A 35 11.70 10.58 -11.53
CA TYR A 35 13.10 10.30 -11.28
C TYR A 35 13.73 9.67 -12.52
N ARG A 36 14.70 10.36 -13.12
CA ARG A 36 15.25 10.06 -14.43
C ARG A 36 14.14 10.01 -15.50
N THR A 37 13.91 8.85 -16.11
CA THR A 37 12.92 8.68 -17.17
C THR A 37 11.58 8.11 -16.69
N ASN A 38 11.46 7.73 -15.41
CA ASN A 38 10.32 6.98 -14.88
C ASN A 38 9.55 7.76 -13.81
N ASP A 39 8.28 7.48 -13.69
CA ASP A 39 7.38 8.13 -12.75
C ASP A 39 7.00 7.15 -11.63
N TYR A 40 7.20 7.57 -10.38
CA TYR A 40 6.97 6.77 -9.17
C TYR A 40 5.84 7.37 -8.36
N SER A 41 4.88 6.54 -7.92
CA SER A 41 3.75 7.01 -7.14
C SER A 41 4.15 7.35 -5.70
N VAL A 42 3.42 8.31 -5.14
CA VAL A 42 3.46 8.65 -3.71
C VAL A 42 2.03 8.78 -3.18
N PRO A 43 1.80 8.69 -1.86
CA PRO A 43 0.46 8.87 -1.31
C PRO A 43 -0.16 10.20 -1.73
N VAL A 44 -1.44 10.19 -2.10
CA VAL A 44 -2.16 11.36 -2.64
C VAL A 44 -2.14 12.58 -1.72
N ALA A 45 -1.96 12.36 -0.42
CA ALA A 45 -1.84 13.44 0.57
C ALA A 45 -0.61 14.35 0.37
N TYR A 46 0.39 13.88 -0.39
CA TYR A 46 1.63 14.62 -0.67
C TYR A 46 1.62 15.34 -2.02
N GLY A 47 0.49 15.39 -2.71
CA GLY A 47 0.35 16.15 -3.96
C GLY A 47 0.88 17.58 -3.84
N HIS A 48 1.67 18.03 -4.83
CA HIS A 48 2.27 19.36 -4.91
C HIS A 48 3.31 19.70 -3.83
N ARG A 49 3.72 18.75 -2.99
CA ARG A 49 4.80 18.97 -2.01
C ARG A 49 6.16 18.77 -2.63
N ASP A 50 7.15 19.45 -2.07
CA ASP A 50 8.55 19.24 -2.42
C ASP A 50 9.06 18.00 -1.71
N VAL A 51 9.79 17.15 -2.44
CA VAL A 51 10.28 15.86 -1.97
C VAL A 51 11.72 15.63 -2.41
N LEU A 52 12.42 14.79 -1.65
CA LEU A 52 13.75 14.31 -1.97
C LEU A 52 13.66 12.84 -2.42
N VAL A 53 14.11 12.60 -3.64
CA VAL A 53 14.28 11.26 -4.21
C VAL A 53 15.69 10.78 -3.97
N ARG A 54 15.85 9.57 -3.45
CA ARG A 54 17.11 8.85 -3.32
C ARG A 54 17.06 7.62 -4.21
N GLY A 55 17.80 7.67 -5.30
CA GLY A 55 17.89 6.55 -6.23
C GLY A 55 19.06 5.65 -5.88
N TYR A 56 18.76 4.41 -5.50
CA TYR A 56 19.73 3.33 -5.29
C TYR A 56 19.77 2.41 -6.52
N VAL A 57 20.62 1.40 -6.49
CA VAL A 57 20.73 0.42 -7.59
C VAL A 57 19.40 -0.32 -7.79
N HIS A 58 18.74 -0.81 -6.73
CA HIS A 58 17.54 -1.64 -6.85
C HIS A 58 16.25 -0.99 -6.36
N LYS A 59 16.34 0.18 -5.74
CA LYS A 59 15.19 0.86 -5.16
C LYS A 59 15.25 2.37 -5.33
N VAL A 60 14.08 2.97 -5.33
CA VAL A 60 13.87 4.42 -5.22
C VAL A 60 13.15 4.70 -3.91
N VAL A 61 13.69 5.62 -3.12
CA VAL A 61 13.11 6.04 -1.84
C VAL A 61 12.75 7.51 -1.95
N ILE A 62 11.52 7.84 -1.64
CA ILE A 62 11.00 9.21 -1.71
C ILE A 62 10.67 9.69 -0.30
N SER A 63 11.16 10.86 0.07
CA SER A 63 10.93 11.45 1.38
C SER A 63 10.45 12.90 1.27
N CYS A 64 9.56 13.27 2.20
CA CYS A 64 9.09 14.64 2.39
C CYS A 64 9.61 15.13 3.75
N GLY A 65 10.56 16.07 3.75
CA GLY A 65 11.31 16.40 4.94
C GLY A 65 12.09 15.18 5.48
N SER A 66 11.89 14.84 6.74
CA SER A 66 12.51 13.67 7.41
C SER A 66 11.74 12.36 7.20
N GLU A 67 10.50 12.42 6.73
CA GLU A 67 9.62 11.28 6.57
C GLU A 67 9.82 10.59 5.22
N VAL A 68 9.98 9.26 5.24
CA VAL A 68 9.97 8.43 4.03
C VAL A 68 8.54 8.10 3.68
N ILE A 69 8.05 8.63 2.55
CA ILE A 69 6.66 8.52 2.12
C ILE A 69 6.41 7.42 1.08
N ALA A 70 7.46 6.97 0.37
CA ALA A 70 7.34 5.86 -0.58
C ALA A 70 8.66 5.13 -0.79
N ARG A 71 8.57 3.85 -1.09
CA ARG A 71 9.68 2.97 -1.47
C ARG A 71 9.25 2.10 -2.64
N HIS A 72 9.94 2.21 -3.76
CA HIS A 72 9.64 1.43 -4.94
C HIS A 72 10.84 0.60 -5.38
N ARG A 73 10.59 -0.50 -6.08
CA ARG A 73 11.61 -1.13 -6.90
C ARG A 73 11.99 -0.17 -8.03
N ARG A 74 13.29 0.01 -8.26
CA ARG A 74 13.74 0.86 -9.35
C ARG A 74 13.47 0.20 -10.69
N SER A 75 12.78 0.93 -11.59
CA SER A 75 12.65 0.57 -12.98
C SER A 75 13.82 1.13 -13.78
N TYR A 76 14.33 0.35 -14.74
CA TYR A 76 15.32 0.73 -15.74
C TYR A 76 14.71 0.84 -17.13
N GLU A 77 13.41 0.64 -17.23
CA GLU A 77 12.65 0.89 -18.45
C GLU A 77 12.61 2.40 -18.76
N ARG A 78 12.04 2.75 -19.90
CA ARG A 78 11.89 4.13 -20.33
C ARG A 78 10.43 4.53 -20.24
N ASP A 79 10.16 5.71 -19.65
CA ASP A 79 8.82 6.28 -19.49
C ASP A 79 7.82 5.33 -18.80
N ASP A 80 8.36 4.54 -17.85
CA ASP A 80 7.59 3.59 -17.04
C ASP A 80 6.89 4.29 -15.88
N PHE A 81 5.72 3.76 -15.50
CA PHE A 81 4.95 4.18 -14.35
C PHE A 81 4.97 3.10 -13.28
N VAL A 82 5.65 3.37 -12.18
CA VAL A 82 5.75 2.45 -11.05
C VAL A 82 4.72 2.85 -9.98
N PHE A 83 3.59 2.18 -9.99
CA PHE A 83 2.49 2.44 -9.06
C PHE A 83 2.57 1.55 -7.82
N ASP A 84 2.24 2.15 -6.66
CA ASP A 84 1.74 1.43 -5.50
C ASP A 84 0.23 1.71 -5.39
N PRO A 85 -0.64 0.71 -5.54
CA PRO A 85 -2.08 0.88 -5.46
C PRO A 85 -2.56 1.54 -4.17
N LEU A 86 -1.90 1.26 -3.04
CA LEU A 86 -2.26 1.81 -1.73
C LEU A 86 -2.23 3.34 -1.71
N HIS A 87 -1.34 3.95 -2.49
CA HIS A 87 -1.22 5.41 -2.54
C HIS A 87 -2.48 6.12 -3.03
N TYR A 88 -3.33 5.44 -3.83
CA TYR A 88 -4.52 6.02 -4.47
C TYR A 88 -5.84 5.61 -3.82
N LEU A 89 -5.84 4.65 -2.90
CA LEU A 89 -7.05 4.16 -2.25
C LEU A 89 -7.86 5.27 -1.54
N PRO A 90 -7.24 6.25 -0.85
CA PRO A 90 -7.99 7.36 -0.25
C PRO A 90 -8.78 8.20 -1.27
N LEU A 91 -8.24 8.37 -2.47
CA LEU A 91 -8.93 9.06 -3.56
C LEU A 91 -10.04 8.19 -4.16
N LEU A 92 -9.81 6.89 -4.33
CA LEU A 92 -10.77 5.93 -4.86
C LEU A 92 -11.95 5.72 -3.91
N GLU A 93 -11.73 5.81 -2.59
CA GLU A 93 -12.82 5.80 -1.61
C GLU A 93 -13.80 6.96 -1.81
N GLN A 94 -13.28 8.14 -2.18
CA GLN A 94 -14.12 9.30 -2.48
C GLN A 94 -14.78 9.22 -3.86
N LYS A 95 -14.05 8.67 -4.84
CA LYS A 95 -14.44 8.57 -6.26
C LYS A 95 -14.58 7.11 -6.69
N THR A 96 -15.50 6.38 -6.07
CA THR A 96 -15.68 4.94 -6.29
C THR A 96 -16.03 4.55 -7.73
N ALA A 97 -16.57 5.49 -8.53
CA ALA A 97 -16.82 5.26 -9.94
C ALA A 97 -15.53 5.02 -10.76
N ALA A 98 -14.39 5.53 -10.29
CA ALA A 98 -13.10 5.36 -10.95
C ALA A 98 -12.43 4.00 -10.64
N LEU A 99 -12.98 3.22 -9.69
CA LEU A 99 -12.36 1.98 -9.19
C LEU A 99 -12.04 0.98 -10.32
N ASP A 100 -12.95 0.86 -11.30
CA ASP A 100 -12.84 -0.14 -12.38
C ASP A 100 -11.85 0.28 -13.49
N GLN A 101 -11.45 1.56 -13.53
CA GLN A 101 -10.61 2.14 -14.58
C GLN A 101 -9.32 2.76 -14.03
N ALA A 102 -9.05 2.59 -12.74
CA ALA A 102 -7.89 3.20 -12.10
C ALA A 102 -6.60 2.51 -12.57
N ALA A 103 -5.78 3.21 -13.35
CA ALA A 103 -4.50 2.72 -13.82
C ALA A 103 -3.60 2.16 -12.69
N PRO A 104 -3.54 2.76 -11.48
CA PRO A 104 -2.76 2.21 -10.36
C PRO A 104 -3.20 0.83 -9.88
N LEU A 105 -4.42 0.40 -10.19
CA LEU A 105 -4.94 -0.92 -9.80
C LEU A 105 -4.74 -1.99 -10.89
N VAL A 106 -4.33 -1.58 -12.09
CA VAL A 106 -4.07 -2.52 -13.19
C VAL A 106 -2.87 -3.40 -12.82
N GLY A 107 -3.06 -4.72 -12.88
CA GLY A 107 -2.00 -5.67 -12.52
C GLY A 107 -1.79 -5.86 -11.02
N TRP A 108 -2.61 -5.25 -10.17
CA TRP A 108 -2.57 -5.53 -8.73
C TRP A 108 -3.16 -6.90 -8.43
N GLU A 109 -2.28 -7.87 -8.24
CA GLU A 109 -2.67 -9.25 -7.95
C GLU A 109 -3.18 -9.35 -6.50
N LEU A 110 -4.49 -9.46 -6.37
CA LEU A 110 -5.17 -9.77 -5.12
C LEU A 110 -5.67 -11.22 -5.14
N PRO A 111 -5.68 -11.93 -4.00
CA PRO A 111 -6.33 -13.21 -3.86
C PRO A 111 -7.80 -13.17 -4.30
N GLU A 112 -8.32 -14.32 -4.80
CA GLU A 112 -9.67 -14.42 -5.37
C GLU A 112 -10.77 -13.98 -4.40
N GLU A 113 -10.56 -14.20 -3.11
CA GLU A 113 -11.51 -13.85 -2.04
C GLU A 113 -11.85 -12.36 -2.01
N PHE A 114 -10.90 -11.48 -2.38
CA PHE A 114 -11.20 -10.05 -2.52
C PHE A 114 -12.19 -9.79 -3.66
N GLY A 115 -12.08 -10.53 -4.75
CA GLY A 115 -13.03 -10.44 -5.86
C GLY A 115 -14.43 -10.94 -5.48
N ILE A 116 -14.51 -12.01 -4.67
CA ILE A 116 -15.78 -12.53 -4.14
C ILE A 116 -16.40 -11.51 -3.19
N LEU A 117 -15.61 -11.00 -2.22
CA LEU A 117 -16.06 -9.98 -1.27
C LEU A 117 -16.61 -8.76 -2.01
N ARG A 118 -15.89 -8.26 -3.01
CA ARG A 118 -16.31 -7.11 -3.83
C ARG A 118 -17.68 -7.34 -4.45
N ARG A 119 -17.87 -8.48 -5.16
CA ARG A 119 -19.13 -8.82 -5.81
C ARG A 119 -20.30 -8.87 -4.82
N LEU A 120 -20.08 -9.45 -3.63
CA LEU A 120 -21.11 -9.53 -2.58
C LEU A 120 -21.46 -8.14 -2.02
N LEU A 121 -20.46 -7.31 -1.74
CA LEU A 121 -20.68 -5.93 -1.28
C LEU A 121 -21.44 -5.09 -2.32
N GLU A 122 -21.01 -5.17 -3.59
CA GLU A 122 -21.64 -4.43 -4.69
C GLU A 122 -23.09 -4.91 -4.94
N SER A 123 -23.36 -6.20 -4.88
CA SER A 123 -24.71 -6.76 -5.08
C SER A 123 -25.67 -6.34 -3.97
N ARG A 124 -25.20 -6.23 -2.72
CA ARG A 124 -26.02 -5.86 -1.57
C ARG A 124 -26.25 -4.35 -1.45
N MET A 125 -25.22 -3.54 -1.75
CA MET A 125 -25.20 -2.12 -1.38
C MET A 125 -24.88 -1.17 -2.56
N GLY A 126 -24.65 -1.68 -3.76
CA GLY A 126 -24.33 -0.87 -4.93
C GLY A 126 -23.10 0.03 -4.74
N LYS A 127 -23.27 1.34 -4.91
CA LYS A 127 -22.17 2.33 -4.76
C LYS A 127 -21.55 2.31 -3.36
N ARG A 128 -22.34 2.08 -2.32
CA ARG A 128 -21.85 1.97 -0.94
C ARG A 128 -20.96 0.73 -0.80
N GLY A 129 -21.34 -0.39 -1.43
CA GLY A 129 -20.53 -1.61 -1.44
C GLY A 129 -19.16 -1.42 -2.08
N LYS A 130 -19.08 -0.65 -3.18
CA LYS A 130 -17.78 -0.25 -3.77
C LYS A 130 -16.91 0.52 -2.77
N ARG A 131 -17.52 1.44 -2.01
CA ARG A 131 -16.80 2.22 -1.01
C ARG A 131 -16.30 1.34 0.13
N GLU A 132 -17.15 0.46 0.66
CA GLU A 132 -16.76 -0.49 1.72
C GLU A 132 -15.65 -1.42 1.24
N PHE A 133 -15.69 -1.88 -0.02
CA PHE A 133 -14.60 -2.66 -0.58
C PHE A 133 -13.27 -1.89 -0.59
N VAL A 134 -13.28 -0.62 -1.01
CA VAL A 134 -12.07 0.22 -0.96
C VAL A 134 -11.59 0.40 0.49
N GLN A 135 -12.49 0.54 1.45
CA GLN A 135 -12.13 0.61 2.88
C GLN A 135 -11.46 -0.68 3.37
N VAL A 136 -11.91 -1.85 2.91
CA VAL A 136 -11.24 -3.12 3.19
C VAL A 136 -9.82 -3.14 2.61
N LEU A 137 -9.64 -2.68 1.36
CA LEU A 137 -8.31 -2.58 0.76
C LEU A 137 -7.40 -1.63 1.54
N ARG A 138 -7.96 -0.54 2.09
CA ARG A 138 -7.22 0.43 2.90
C ARG A 138 -6.72 -0.13 4.24
N LEU A 139 -7.26 -1.24 4.71
CA LEU A 139 -6.67 -1.91 5.88
C LEU A 139 -5.22 -2.32 5.62
N MET A 140 -4.83 -2.58 4.37
CA MET A 140 -3.45 -2.86 3.99
C MET A 140 -2.50 -1.66 4.10
N GLU A 141 -3.01 -0.43 4.33
CA GLU A 141 -2.19 0.73 4.70
C GLU A 141 -1.54 0.56 6.09
N HIS A 142 -2.14 -0.26 6.97
CA HIS A 142 -1.75 -0.41 8.37
C HIS A 142 -1.45 -1.85 8.80
N PHE A 143 -1.95 -2.83 8.06
CA PHE A 143 -1.86 -4.26 8.38
C PHE A 143 -1.22 -5.02 7.22
N GLN A 144 -0.59 -6.15 7.51
CA GLN A 144 0.02 -6.98 6.48
C GLN A 144 -1.05 -7.56 5.55
N LYS A 145 -0.73 -7.70 4.25
CA LYS A 145 -1.64 -8.22 3.23
C LYS A 145 -2.21 -9.59 3.62
N GLU A 146 -1.39 -10.44 4.21
CA GLU A 146 -1.74 -11.79 4.63
C GLU A 146 -2.75 -11.79 5.78
N GLU A 147 -2.66 -10.84 6.71
CA GLU A 147 -3.61 -10.67 7.82
C GLU A 147 -4.97 -10.21 7.31
N VAL A 148 -4.98 -9.21 6.43
CA VAL A 148 -6.21 -8.71 5.80
C VAL A 148 -6.84 -9.79 4.93
N HIS A 149 -6.06 -10.52 4.14
CA HIS A 149 -6.56 -11.64 3.32
C HIS A 149 -7.21 -12.73 4.18
N SER A 150 -6.54 -13.13 5.26
CA SER A 150 -7.10 -14.12 6.18
C SER A 150 -8.41 -13.66 6.80
N ALA A 151 -8.52 -12.39 7.19
CA ALA A 151 -9.75 -11.81 7.74
C ALA A 151 -10.87 -11.74 6.68
N VAL A 152 -10.55 -11.42 5.43
CA VAL A 152 -11.51 -11.46 4.31
C VAL A 152 -12.05 -12.87 4.12
N ARG A 153 -11.20 -13.89 4.11
CA ARG A 153 -11.62 -15.30 4.00
C ARG A 153 -12.53 -15.72 5.15
N ASP A 154 -12.18 -15.35 6.40
CA ASP A 154 -13.00 -15.66 7.55
C ASP A 154 -14.35 -14.93 7.53
N SER A 155 -14.36 -13.66 7.11
CA SER A 155 -15.57 -12.88 6.91
C SER A 155 -16.53 -13.55 5.92
N LEU A 156 -15.99 -14.05 4.79
CA LEU A 156 -16.77 -14.80 3.80
C LEU A 156 -17.32 -16.11 4.37
N ASN A 157 -16.50 -16.88 5.09
CA ASN A 157 -16.91 -18.14 5.71
C ASN A 157 -17.99 -17.96 6.79
N LEU A 158 -17.93 -16.85 7.54
CA LEU A 158 -18.92 -16.49 8.55
C LEU A 158 -20.17 -15.83 7.96
N GLY A 159 -20.19 -15.49 6.66
CA GLY A 159 -21.28 -14.74 6.04
C GLY A 159 -21.37 -13.28 6.47
N ALA A 160 -20.44 -12.79 7.29
CA ALA A 160 -20.40 -11.42 7.84
C ALA A 160 -19.70 -10.46 6.86
N VAL A 161 -20.36 -10.16 5.74
CA VAL A 161 -19.80 -9.41 4.62
C VAL A 161 -20.00 -7.91 4.81
N SER A 162 -19.06 -7.26 5.51
CA SER A 162 -19.00 -5.80 5.69
C SER A 162 -17.57 -5.36 5.99
N PHE A 163 -17.26 -4.06 5.81
CA PHE A 163 -15.98 -3.48 6.22
C PHE A 163 -15.73 -3.66 7.72
N ASP A 164 -16.74 -3.41 8.56
CA ASP A 164 -16.60 -3.49 10.02
C ASP A 164 -16.29 -4.93 10.48
N ALA A 165 -16.90 -5.94 9.85
CA ALA A 165 -16.62 -7.33 10.15
C ALA A 165 -15.17 -7.69 9.80
N VAL A 166 -14.70 -7.34 8.60
CA VAL A 166 -13.33 -7.61 8.20
C VAL A 166 -12.34 -6.90 9.12
N LYS A 167 -12.57 -5.61 9.42
CA LYS A 167 -11.73 -4.84 10.34
C LYS A 167 -11.67 -5.48 11.73
N HIS A 168 -12.82 -5.91 12.27
CA HIS A 168 -12.89 -6.58 13.55
C HIS A 168 -12.08 -7.89 13.55
N LEU A 169 -12.20 -8.70 12.50
CA LEU A 169 -11.46 -9.95 12.36
C LEU A 169 -9.93 -9.71 12.26
N VAL A 170 -9.49 -8.67 11.55
CA VAL A 170 -8.06 -8.27 11.53
C VAL A 170 -7.58 -7.94 12.94
N LEU A 171 -8.31 -7.10 13.67
CA LEU A 171 -7.94 -6.69 15.03
C LEU A 171 -7.91 -7.88 16.01
N CYS A 172 -8.91 -8.76 15.95
CA CYS A 172 -8.93 -9.98 16.78
C CYS A 172 -7.70 -10.86 16.56
N ARG A 173 -7.23 -11.00 15.31
CA ARG A 173 -6.04 -11.78 14.99
C ARG A 173 -4.78 -11.17 15.61
N ILE A 174 -4.61 -9.86 15.48
CA ILE A 174 -3.44 -9.14 15.98
C ILE A 174 -3.41 -9.16 17.51
N GLU A 175 -4.58 -8.99 18.15
CA GLU A 175 -4.70 -9.01 19.61
C GLU A 175 -4.73 -10.43 20.20
N GLY A 176 -4.74 -11.48 19.37
CA GLY A 176 -4.84 -12.87 19.80
C GLY A 176 -6.17 -13.19 20.50
N ARG A 177 -7.23 -12.40 20.25
CA ARG A 177 -8.56 -12.57 20.82
C ARG A 177 -9.45 -13.40 19.91
N PRO A 178 -10.32 -14.27 20.44
CA PRO A 178 -11.31 -14.94 19.60
C PRO A 178 -12.29 -13.91 19.04
N PRO A 179 -12.69 -14.03 17.77
CA PRO A 179 -13.65 -13.11 17.15
C PRO A 179 -15.01 -13.23 17.86
N ARG A 180 -15.50 -12.12 18.40
CA ARG A 180 -16.86 -11.98 18.93
C ARG A 180 -17.63 -11.06 18.00
N LEU A 181 -18.35 -11.66 17.06
CA LEU A 181 -19.28 -10.92 16.21
C LEU A 181 -20.60 -10.74 17.00
N ASP A 182 -21.05 -9.50 17.13
CA ASP A 182 -22.39 -9.23 17.64
C ASP A 182 -23.40 -9.59 16.55
N MET A 183 -24.05 -10.75 16.74
CA MET A 183 -24.98 -11.31 15.76
C MET A 183 -26.23 -10.41 15.57
N GLU A 184 -26.53 -9.54 16.51
CA GLU A 184 -27.65 -8.57 16.39
C GLU A 184 -27.37 -7.50 15.33
N LEU A 185 -26.10 -7.20 15.07
CA LEU A 185 -25.68 -6.28 14.01
C LEU A 185 -25.76 -6.89 12.60
N TYR A 186 -25.94 -8.21 12.51
CA TYR A 186 -25.96 -8.96 11.25
C TYR A 186 -27.27 -9.75 11.09
N PRO A 187 -28.42 -9.09 10.91
CA PRO A 187 -29.76 -9.73 10.91
C PRO A 187 -29.98 -10.69 9.73
N TYR A 188 -29.00 -10.81 8.83
CA TYR A 188 -29.07 -11.64 7.64
C TYR A 188 -28.25 -12.95 7.73
N LEU A 189 -27.67 -13.25 8.88
CA LEU A 189 -27.07 -14.56 9.15
C LEU A 189 -28.16 -15.54 9.58
N PRO A 190 -28.29 -16.72 8.92
CA PRO A 190 -29.28 -17.72 9.28
C PRO A 190 -29.03 -18.34 10.66
#